data_de62ee8f3274348f45b0b12e477d362c
#
_entry.id   de62ee8f3274348f45b0b12e477d362c
#
_cell.length_a   1.000
_cell.length_b   1.000
_cell.length_c   1.000
_cell.angle_alpha   90.00
_cell.angle_beta   90.00
_cell.angle_gamma   90.00
#
_symmetry.space_group_name_H-M   'P 1'
#
loop_
_entity.id
_entity.type
_entity.pdbx_description
1 polymer ?
#
loop_
_entity_poly.entity_id
_entity_poly.type
_entity_poly.pdbx_seq_one_letter_code
_entity_poly.pdbx_strand_id
1 'polypeptide(L)'
;MPYDKGQTQFNMIQKHCFECGTALVEKELEGEGVVPYCPKCEQYRFPMYNVAVSMIVINEQTGEILLIKQYGRPWFVLVAGYVNRGEQVEHAVGREIKEETGMTVSRIKFNRTSFFEPSNTLMCNFTAFVKDDSELSTNKEIDSYQWFMPDDARRNIRPNSLAERFLNAYMDEKK
;
A
#
# COMPACT_ATOMS: atom_id res chain seq x y z
N MET A 1 -10.07 -8.47 -17.15
CA MET A 1 -11.44 -7.90 -17.15
C MET A 1 -11.51 -6.91 -18.29
N PRO A 2 -12.51 -6.95 -19.16
CA PRO A 2 -12.65 -5.96 -20.23
C PRO A 2 -12.98 -4.59 -19.59
N TYR A 3 -12.23 -3.58 -19.95
CA TYR A 3 -12.50 -2.19 -19.60
C TYR A 3 -13.83 -1.76 -20.24
N ASP A 4 -14.82 -1.43 -19.43
CA ASP A 4 -16.06 -0.82 -19.92
C ASP A 4 -15.78 0.66 -20.24
N LYS A 5 -15.68 0.97 -21.54
CA LYS A 5 -15.41 2.32 -22.05
C LYS A 5 -16.55 3.34 -21.83
N GLY A 6 -17.64 2.95 -21.16
CA GLY A 6 -18.82 3.77 -20.95
C GLY A 6 -18.95 4.48 -19.61
N GLN A 7 -18.11 4.17 -18.64
CA GLN A 7 -18.06 4.90 -17.36
C GLN A 7 -16.91 5.87 -17.40
N THR A 8 -17.17 7.15 -17.04
CA THR A 8 -16.16 8.17 -16.84
C THR A 8 -15.08 7.60 -15.91
N GLN A 9 -13.93 7.21 -16.49
CA GLN A 9 -12.81 6.54 -15.80
C GLN A 9 -12.23 7.40 -14.66
N PHE A 10 -12.59 8.68 -14.64
CA PHE A 10 -12.12 9.66 -13.69
C PHE A 10 -13.31 10.19 -12.90
N ASN A 11 -13.78 9.45 -11.91
CA ASN A 11 -14.64 10.03 -10.89
C ASN A 11 -13.90 11.25 -10.32
N MET A 12 -14.40 12.45 -10.63
CA MET A 12 -13.77 13.70 -10.18
C MET A 12 -13.84 13.83 -8.66
N ILE A 13 -12.96 13.15 -7.95
CA ILE A 13 -12.69 13.43 -6.54
C ILE A 13 -12.05 14.82 -6.43
N GLN A 14 -11.22 15.19 -7.42
CA GLN A 14 -10.55 16.47 -7.48
C GLN A 14 -11.41 17.50 -8.21
N LYS A 15 -11.96 18.46 -7.46
CA LYS A 15 -12.82 19.53 -8.00
C LYS A 15 -12.06 20.79 -8.46
N HIS A 16 -10.82 20.97 -8.00
CA HIS A 16 -10.02 22.16 -8.26
C HIS A 16 -8.61 21.76 -8.71
N CYS A 17 -8.02 22.59 -9.57
CA CYS A 17 -6.64 22.43 -10.02
C CYS A 17 -5.67 22.56 -8.84
N PHE A 18 -4.78 21.61 -8.66
CA PHE A 18 -3.80 21.59 -7.56
C PHE A 18 -2.72 22.70 -7.71
N GLU A 19 -2.52 23.23 -8.92
CA GLU A 19 -1.52 24.29 -9.16
C GLU A 19 -2.09 25.70 -8.97
N CYS A 20 -3.31 25.94 -9.46
CA CYS A 20 -3.84 27.32 -9.50
C CYS A 20 -5.16 27.52 -8.77
N GLY A 21 -5.75 26.45 -8.18
CA GLY A 21 -7.00 26.49 -7.45
C GLY A 21 -8.27 26.69 -8.30
N THR A 22 -8.15 26.84 -9.64
CA THR A 22 -9.32 27.00 -10.51
C THR A 22 -10.18 25.75 -10.53
N ALA A 23 -11.49 25.89 -10.54
CA ALA A 23 -12.42 24.78 -10.70
C ALA A 23 -12.14 24.04 -12.01
N LEU A 24 -12.07 22.70 -11.94
CA LEU A 24 -11.88 21.86 -13.11
C LEU A 24 -13.20 21.71 -13.87
N VAL A 25 -13.09 21.57 -15.18
CA VAL A 25 -14.20 21.25 -16.08
C VAL A 25 -13.95 19.90 -16.75
N GLU A 26 -15.00 19.25 -17.20
CA GLU A 26 -14.90 18.05 -18.00
C GLU A 26 -14.55 18.42 -19.44
N LYS A 27 -13.53 17.77 -20.02
CA LYS A 27 -13.12 18.00 -21.41
C LYS A 27 -12.69 16.68 -22.05
N GLU A 28 -13.13 16.43 -23.26
CA GLU A 28 -12.75 15.25 -24.01
C GLU A 28 -11.27 15.29 -24.40
N LEU A 29 -10.58 14.19 -24.19
CA LEU A 29 -9.22 13.93 -24.62
C LEU A 29 -9.23 12.71 -25.55
N GLU A 30 -8.73 12.90 -26.76
CA GLU A 30 -8.70 11.84 -27.78
C GLU A 30 -7.97 10.59 -27.23
N GLY A 31 -8.62 9.44 -27.31
CA GLY A 31 -8.11 8.16 -26.82
C GLY A 31 -8.37 7.87 -25.34
N GLU A 32 -8.64 8.91 -24.51
CA GLU A 32 -8.82 8.78 -23.06
C GLU A 32 -10.25 9.04 -22.61
N GLY A 33 -11.09 9.68 -23.44
CA GLY A 33 -12.45 10.06 -23.09
C GLY A 33 -12.52 11.37 -22.30
N VAL A 34 -13.49 11.49 -21.40
CA VAL A 34 -13.71 12.71 -20.60
C VAL A 34 -12.74 12.77 -19.43
N VAL A 35 -11.88 13.78 -19.39
CA VAL A 35 -10.84 14.00 -18.37
C VAL A 35 -11.00 15.37 -17.74
N PRO A 36 -10.77 15.53 -16.42
CA PRO A 36 -10.72 16.86 -15.78
C PRO A 36 -9.70 17.77 -16.45
N TYR A 37 -10.12 19.00 -16.74
CA TYR A 37 -9.29 20.01 -17.42
C TYR A 37 -9.31 21.32 -16.65
N CYS A 38 -8.14 21.93 -16.50
CA CYS A 38 -8.02 23.26 -15.91
C CYS A 38 -8.04 24.32 -17.01
N PRO A 39 -9.10 25.17 -17.11
CA PRO A 39 -9.18 26.18 -18.16
C PRO A 39 -8.16 27.32 -17.99
N LYS A 40 -7.65 27.54 -16.78
CA LYS A 40 -6.64 28.57 -16.50
C LYS A 40 -5.22 28.11 -16.84
N CYS A 41 -4.86 26.86 -16.51
CA CYS A 41 -3.55 26.30 -16.82
C CYS A 41 -3.50 25.69 -18.23
N GLU A 42 -4.67 25.54 -18.88
CA GLU A 42 -4.83 24.89 -20.18
C GLU A 42 -4.27 23.46 -20.22
N GLN A 43 -4.48 22.69 -19.10
CA GLN A 43 -3.93 21.35 -18.92
C GLN A 43 -4.97 20.38 -18.40
N TYR A 44 -4.90 19.14 -18.88
CA TYR A 44 -5.64 18.02 -18.31
C TYR A 44 -5.07 17.64 -16.94
N ARG A 45 -5.95 17.17 -16.06
CA ARG A 45 -5.60 16.76 -14.71
C ARG A 45 -6.05 15.32 -14.50
N PHE A 46 -5.10 14.43 -14.42
CA PHE A 46 -5.35 13.03 -14.14
C PHE A 46 -5.54 12.81 -12.63
N PRO A 47 -6.20 11.70 -12.24
CA PRO A 47 -6.47 11.42 -10.83
C PRO A 47 -5.19 11.42 -9.99
N MET A 48 -5.24 12.11 -8.85
CA MET A 48 -4.17 12.09 -7.86
C MET A 48 -4.59 11.18 -6.69
N TYR A 49 -3.69 10.29 -6.32
CA TYR A 49 -3.85 9.40 -5.17
C TYR A 49 -2.49 9.16 -4.51
N ASN A 50 -2.53 8.75 -3.25
CA ASN A 50 -1.34 8.34 -2.55
C ASN A 50 -0.88 6.96 -3.05
N VAL A 51 0.41 6.70 -2.95
CA VAL A 51 0.96 5.36 -3.15
C VAL A 51 1.59 4.89 -1.84
N ALA A 52 1.30 3.67 -1.44
CA ALA A 52 1.86 3.07 -0.23
C ALA A 52 2.21 1.60 -0.46
N VAL A 53 3.13 1.09 0.35
CA VAL A 53 3.50 -0.31 0.40
C VAL A 53 2.90 -0.98 1.63
N SER A 54 2.60 -2.26 1.53
CA SER A 54 2.21 -3.13 2.64
C SER A 54 3.02 -4.42 2.52
N MET A 55 3.66 -4.86 3.61
CA MET A 55 4.63 -5.94 3.56
C MET A 55 4.21 -7.13 4.42
N ILE A 56 4.18 -8.32 3.81
CA ILE A 56 4.19 -9.59 4.52
C ILE A 56 5.65 -9.90 4.80
N VAL A 57 6.13 -9.57 6.01
CA VAL A 57 7.52 -9.78 6.41
C VAL A 57 7.69 -11.19 6.93
N ILE A 58 8.60 -11.94 6.32
CA ILE A 58 8.85 -13.37 6.62
C ILE A 58 10.28 -13.53 7.12
N ASN A 59 10.42 -14.18 8.26
CA ASN A 59 11.69 -14.67 8.77
C ASN A 59 12.11 -15.92 7.98
N GLU A 60 13.27 -15.88 7.32
CA GLU A 60 13.74 -16.97 6.47
C GLU A 60 14.17 -18.22 7.24
N GLN A 61 14.54 -18.08 8.53
CA GLN A 61 14.94 -19.22 9.36
C GLN A 61 13.73 -19.99 9.91
N THR A 62 12.68 -19.28 10.34
CA THR A 62 11.53 -19.87 11.01
C THR A 62 10.31 -20.04 10.10
N GLY A 63 10.22 -19.27 9.02
CA GLY A 63 9.05 -19.19 8.16
C GLY A 63 7.89 -18.39 8.77
N GLU A 64 8.08 -17.78 9.93
CA GLU A 64 7.08 -16.98 10.60
C GLU A 64 6.86 -15.63 9.91
N ILE A 65 5.67 -15.08 10.11
CA ILE A 65 5.21 -13.79 9.58
C ILE A 65 5.15 -12.77 10.71
N LEU A 66 5.74 -11.61 10.52
CA LEU A 66 5.68 -10.49 11.45
C LEU A 66 4.33 -9.79 11.34
N LEU A 67 3.65 -9.64 12.46
CA LEU A 67 2.52 -8.73 12.61
C LEU A 67 2.83 -7.70 13.71
N ILE A 68 2.35 -6.47 13.52
CA ILE A 68 2.60 -5.34 14.41
C ILE A 68 1.27 -4.76 14.94
N LYS A 69 1.34 -4.13 16.12
CA LYS A 69 0.32 -3.20 16.61
C LYS A 69 0.91 -1.81 16.66
N GLN A 70 0.12 -0.81 16.29
CA GLN A 70 0.59 0.56 16.19
C GLN A 70 -0.49 1.58 16.56
N TYR A 71 -0.06 2.76 17.00
CA TYR A 71 -0.93 3.90 17.34
C TYR A 71 -1.99 3.57 18.42
N GLY A 72 -1.62 2.78 19.43
CA GLY A 72 -2.51 2.39 20.53
C GLY A 72 -3.66 1.46 20.14
N ARG A 73 -3.63 0.87 18.94
CA ARG A 73 -4.70 0.00 18.44
C ARG A 73 -4.51 -1.44 18.90
N PRO A 74 -5.59 -2.16 19.29
CA PRO A 74 -5.47 -3.49 19.90
C PRO A 74 -5.21 -4.63 18.91
N TRP A 75 -5.33 -4.40 17.61
CA TRP A 75 -5.25 -5.44 16.56
C TRP A 75 -3.93 -5.45 15.84
N PHE A 76 -3.56 -6.63 15.38
CA PHE A 76 -2.40 -6.83 14.54
C PHE A 76 -2.67 -6.44 13.08
N VAL A 77 -1.67 -5.85 12.44
CA VAL A 77 -1.65 -5.48 11.01
C VAL A 77 -0.30 -5.83 10.39
N LEU A 78 -0.20 -5.71 9.06
CA LEU A 78 1.07 -5.78 8.34
C LEU A 78 1.84 -4.47 8.48
N VAL A 79 3.15 -4.52 8.37
CA VAL A 79 4.02 -3.33 8.19
C VAL A 79 3.61 -2.62 6.91
N ALA A 80 3.49 -1.30 6.95
CA ALA A 80 3.04 -0.51 5.80
C ALA A 80 3.50 0.95 5.91
N GLY A 81 3.83 1.57 4.77
CA GLY A 81 4.20 2.97 4.74
C GLY A 81 3.98 3.63 3.38
N TYR A 82 4.08 4.95 3.33
CA TYR A 82 3.90 5.71 2.09
C TYR A 82 5.16 5.72 1.24
N VAL A 83 4.96 5.68 -0.08
CA VAL A 83 6.04 5.90 -1.05
C VAL A 83 6.28 7.39 -1.19
N ASN A 84 7.53 7.82 -1.04
CA ASN A 84 7.92 9.22 -1.16
C ASN A 84 7.95 9.66 -2.63
N ARG A 85 7.79 10.97 -2.86
CA ARG A 85 7.89 11.52 -4.22
C ARG A 85 9.28 11.23 -4.82
N GLY A 86 9.29 10.57 -5.98
CA GLY A 86 10.52 10.19 -6.68
C GLY A 86 11.17 8.90 -6.17
N GLU A 87 10.59 8.25 -5.18
CA GLU A 87 11.03 6.95 -4.67
C GLU A 87 10.46 5.80 -5.52
N GLN A 88 11.25 4.77 -5.75
CA GLN A 88 10.76 3.52 -6.33
C GLN A 88 10.00 2.72 -5.27
N VAL A 89 8.91 2.09 -5.66
CA VAL A 89 8.04 1.34 -4.74
C VAL A 89 8.82 0.22 -4.02
N GLU A 90 9.73 -0.44 -4.73
CA GLU A 90 10.60 -1.48 -4.19
C GLU A 90 11.57 -0.94 -3.14
N HIS A 91 12.07 0.28 -3.31
CA HIS A 91 12.95 0.93 -2.31
C HIS A 91 12.16 1.30 -1.06
N ALA A 92 10.91 1.78 -1.22
CA ALA A 92 10.04 2.07 -0.08
C ALA A 92 9.82 0.84 0.82
N VAL A 93 9.71 -0.37 0.24
CA VAL A 93 9.61 -1.63 1.02
C VAL A 93 10.79 -1.78 1.99
N GLY A 94 12.01 -1.65 1.48
CA GLY A 94 13.24 -1.79 2.30
C GLY A 94 13.36 -0.68 3.35
N ARG A 95 13.06 0.56 2.96
CA ARG A 95 13.12 1.72 3.85
C ARG A 95 12.13 1.60 4.99
N GLU A 96 10.85 1.35 4.73
CA GLU A 96 9.81 1.25 5.76
C GLU A 96 10.10 0.11 6.75
N ILE A 97 10.52 -1.07 6.26
CA ILE A 97 10.91 -2.16 7.16
C ILE A 97 12.11 -1.76 8.01
N LYS A 98 13.12 -1.08 7.43
CA LYS A 98 14.29 -0.62 8.19
C LYS A 98 13.93 0.45 9.23
N GLU A 99 13.08 1.41 8.86
CA GLU A 99 12.67 2.52 9.74
C GLU A 99 11.78 2.05 10.88
N GLU A 100 10.83 1.15 10.61
CA GLU A 100 9.87 0.69 11.61
C GLU A 100 10.41 -0.46 12.48
N THR A 101 11.21 -1.34 11.91
CA THR A 101 11.60 -2.59 12.58
C THR A 101 13.11 -2.78 12.76
N GLY A 102 13.94 -1.88 12.23
CA GLY A 102 15.39 -2.01 12.26
C GLY A 102 15.98 -3.10 11.36
N MET A 103 15.15 -4.01 10.83
CA MET A 103 15.61 -5.16 10.06
C MET A 103 16.02 -4.80 8.64
N THR A 104 16.92 -5.59 8.09
CA THR A 104 17.39 -5.48 6.71
C THR A 104 16.71 -6.55 5.84
N VAL A 105 16.09 -6.11 4.75
CA VAL A 105 15.42 -6.99 3.79
C VAL A 105 16.46 -7.69 2.91
N SER A 106 16.40 -9.02 2.82
CA SER A 106 17.26 -9.84 1.96
C SER A 106 16.75 -9.92 0.52
N ARG A 107 15.43 -10.00 0.35
CA ARG A 107 14.74 -10.03 -0.96
C ARG A 107 13.28 -9.63 -0.83
N ILE A 108 12.69 -9.19 -1.93
CA ILE A 108 11.27 -8.85 -2.02
C ILE A 108 10.62 -9.58 -3.19
N LYS A 109 9.30 -9.76 -3.10
CA LYS A 109 8.46 -10.24 -4.19
C LYS A 109 7.20 -9.40 -4.22
N PHE A 110 6.88 -8.80 -5.36
CA PHE A 110 5.59 -8.17 -5.57
C PHE A 110 4.47 -9.21 -5.57
N ASN A 111 3.38 -8.95 -4.87
CA ASN A 111 2.21 -9.81 -4.83
C ASN A 111 1.07 -9.23 -5.70
N ARG A 112 0.54 -8.07 -5.31
CA ARG A 112 -0.60 -7.42 -5.96
C ARG A 112 -0.79 -5.98 -5.56
N THR A 113 -1.72 -5.28 -6.19
CA THR A 113 -2.20 -3.97 -5.76
C THR A 113 -3.66 -4.05 -5.29
N SER A 114 -4.07 -3.08 -4.51
CA SER A 114 -5.47 -2.82 -4.18
C SER A 114 -5.65 -1.34 -3.90
N PHE A 115 -6.71 -0.74 -4.45
CA PHE A 115 -7.05 0.64 -4.10
C PHE A 115 -7.79 0.68 -2.76
N PHE A 116 -7.36 1.58 -1.88
CA PHE A 116 -7.94 1.77 -0.55
C PHE A 116 -8.65 3.11 -0.48
N GLU A 117 -9.95 3.08 -0.75
CA GLU A 117 -10.83 4.24 -0.83
C GLU A 117 -10.74 5.19 0.39
N PRO A 118 -10.71 4.68 1.66
CA PRO A 118 -10.76 5.57 2.81
C PRO A 118 -9.62 6.60 2.90
N SER A 119 -8.46 6.30 2.32
CA SER A 119 -7.31 7.22 2.28
C SER A 119 -6.88 7.60 0.86
N ASN A 120 -7.70 7.30 -0.16
CA ASN A 120 -7.36 7.57 -1.56
C ASN A 120 -5.96 7.06 -1.92
N THR A 121 -5.69 5.78 -1.64
CA THR A 121 -4.34 5.21 -1.71
C THR A 121 -4.29 3.96 -2.57
N LEU A 122 -3.39 3.92 -3.55
CA LEU A 122 -2.99 2.68 -4.21
C LEU A 122 -2.00 1.94 -3.30
N MET A 123 -2.44 0.82 -2.75
CA MET A 123 -1.61 -0.06 -1.92
C MET A 123 -0.91 -1.10 -2.77
N CYS A 124 0.41 -1.14 -2.75
CA CYS A 124 1.24 -2.16 -3.38
C CYS A 124 1.68 -3.16 -2.32
N ASN A 125 1.21 -4.41 -2.41
CA ASN A 125 1.55 -5.44 -1.44
C ASN A 125 2.76 -6.26 -1.92
N PHE A 126 3.70 -6.45 -1.00
CA PHE A 126 4.92 -7.23 -1.20
C PHE A 126 5.06 -8.32 -0.14
N THR A 127 5.73 -9.39 -0.48
CA THR A 127 6.39 -10.27 0.47
C THR A 127 7.83 -9.79 0.60
N ALA A 128 8.26 -9.49 1.82
CA ALA A 128 9.62 -9.12 2.15
C ALA A 128 10.24 -10.18 3.06
N PHE A 129 11.47 -10.57 2.77
CA PHE A 129 12.17 -11.60 3.53
C PHE A 129 13.29 -10.95 4.34
N VAL A 130 13.37 -11.32 5.61
CA VAL A 130 14.46 -10.96 6.50
C VAL A 130 15.18 -12.23 6.92
N LYS A 131 16.51 -12.16 7.09
CA LYS A 131 17.32 -13.33 7.41
C LYS A 131 16.87 -13.98 8.73
N ASP A 132 16.74 -13.15 9.76
CA ASP A 132 16.32 -13.49 11.11
C ASP A 132 15.82 -12.22 11.83
N ASP A 133 15.54 -12.31 13.12
CA ASP A 133 15.09 -11.21 13.96
C ASP A 133 16.18 -10.55 14.82
N SER A 134 17.44 -10.86 14.58
CA SER A 134 18.57 -10.34 15.39
C SER A 134 18.74 -8.83 15.32
N GLU A 135 18.29 -8.19 14.23
CA GLU A 135 18.29 -6.72 14.06
C GLU A 135 17.00 -6.05 14.54
N LEU A 136 16.00 -6.83 15.02
CA LEU A 136 14.67 -6.31 15.30
C LEU A 136 14.70 -5.29 16.45
N SER A 137 14.38 -4.04 16.11
CA SER A 137 14.31 -2.89 17.01
C SER A 137 13.25 -1.93 16.50
N THR A 138 12.08 -1.96 17.11
CA THR A 138 10.93 -1.16 16.67
C THR A 138 11.09 0.32 16.99
N ASN A 139 10.57 1.18 16.12
CA ASN A 139 10.46 2.62 16.36
C ASN A 139 9.26 2.94 17.29
N LYS A 140 8.99 4.24 17.50
CA LYS A 140 7.92 4.72 18.39
C LYS A 140 6.50 4.51 17.81
N GLU A 141 6.37 4.17 16.55
CA GLU A 141 5.08 3.95 15.89
C GLU A 141 4.53 2.56 16.18
N ILE A 142 5.42 1.60 16.47
CA ILE A 142 5.05 0.23 16.80
C ILE A 142 4.94 0.06 18.32
N ASP A 143 3.74 -0.18 18.81
CA ASP A 143 3.46 -0.44 20.23
C ASP A 143 3.92 -1.84 20.66
N SER A 144 3.72 -2.82 19.77
CA SER A 144 4.15 -4.22 19.98
C SER A 144 4.20 -4.98 18.65
N TYR A 145 4.95 -6.05 18.64
CA TYR A 145 5.06 -6.96 17.49
C TYR A 145 5.02 -8.41 17.95
N GLN A 146 4.71 -9.30 17.04
CA GLN A 146 4.78 -10.74 17.27
C GLN A 146 5.02 -11.48 15.95
N TRP A 147 5.86 -12.50 16.00
CA TRP A 147 6.04 -13.48 14.95
C TRP A 147 4.98 -14.58 15.09
N PHE A 148 4.39 -14.96 13.97
CA PHE A 148 3.34 -15.97 13.92
C PHE A 148 3.64 -16.97 12.82
N MET A 149 3.41 -18.25 13.08
CA MET A 149 3.27 -19.23 11.99
C MET A 149 2.15 -18.78 11.05
N PRO A 150 2.23 -19.11 9.75
CA PRO A 150 1.28 -18.58 8.74
C PRO A 150 -0.19 -18.70 9.12
N ASP A 151 -0.63 -19.88 9.61
CA ASP A 151 -2.02 -20.08 10.01
C ASP A 151 -2.42 -19.26 11.25
N ASP A 152 -1.48 -19.03 12.17
CA ASP A 152 -1.69 -18.18 13.34
C ASP A 152 -1.72 -16.70 12.94
N ALA A 153 -0.87 -16.26 12.02
CA ALA A 153 -0.92 -14.91 11.46
C ALA A 153 -2.30 -14.62 10.86
N ARG A 154 -2.85 -15.56 10.10
CA ARG A 154 -4.19 -15.48 9.51
C ARG A 154 -5.30 -15.34 10.56
N ARG A 155 -5.17 -16.00 11.72
CA ARG A 155 -6.16 -15.93 12.82
C ARG A 155 -6.05 -14.65 13.64
N ASN A 156 -4.87 -14.06 13.72
CA ASN A 156 -4.59 -12.92 14.61
C ASN A 156 -4.62 -11.56 13.92
N ILE A 157 -4.51 -11.50 12.59
CA ILE A 157 -4.58 -10.25 11.84
C ILE A 157 -5.96 -9.61 11.97
N ARG A 158 -6.01 -8.26 11.97
CA ARG A 158 -7.26 -7.50 12.05
C ARG A 158 -8.28 -7.97 11.02
N PRO A 159 -9.47 -8.47 11.45
CA PRO A 159 -10.49 -8.95 10.53
C PRO A 159 -11.09 -7.81 9.69
N ASN A 160 -11.57 -8.13 8.48
CA ASN A 160 -12.19 -7.20 7.52
C ASN A 160 -11.28 -6.04 7.09
N SER A 161 -9.97 -6.20 7.23
CA SER A 161 -8.98 -5.20 6.85
C SER A 161 -8.36 -5.49 5.48
N LEU A 162 -7.71 -4.46 4.89
CA LEU A 162 -6.90 -4.66 3.69
C LEU A 162 -5.71 -5.58 3.96
N ALA A 163 -5.12 -5.47 5.15
CA ALA A 163 -4.00 -6.32 5.58
C ALA A 163 -4.40 -7.81 5.60
N GLU A 164 -5.58 -8.13 6.13
CA GLU A 164 -6.12 -9.50 6.11
C GLU A 164 -6.32 -9.99 4.67
N ARG A 165 -6.91 -9.17 3.81
CA ARG A 165 -7.12 -9.54 2.39
C ARG A 165 -5.80 -9.87 1.68
N PHE A 166 -4.75 -9.08 1.93
CA PHE A 166 -3.43 -9.33 1.36
C PHE A 166 -2.81 -10.61 1.90
N LEU A 167 -2.85 -10.82 3.22
CA LEU A 167 -2.32 -12.02 3.85
C LEU A 167 -3.03 -13.28 3.37
N ASN A 168 -4.36 -13.26 3.34
CA ASN A 168 -5.16 -14.38 2.88
C ASN A 168 -4.86 -14.74 1.42
N ALA A 169 -4.81 -13.72 0.55
CA ALA A 169 -4.50 -13.93 -0.84
C ALA A 169 -3.11 -14.54 -1.07
N TYR A 170 -2.11 -14.07 -0.33
CA TYR A 170 -0.76 -14.64 -0.36
C TYR A 170 -0.73 -16.11 0.08
N MET A 171 -1.45 -16.45 1.14
CA MET A 171 -1.48 -17.83 1.67
C MET A 171 -2.24 -18.78 0.76
N ASP A 172 -3.30 -18.31 0.10
CA ASP A 172 -4.10 -19.13 -0.80
C ASP A 172 -3.38 -19.42 -2.13
N GLU A 173 -2.45 -18.55 -2.57
CA GLU A 173 -1.58 -18.79 -3.73
C GLU A 173 -0.44 -19.80 -3.47
N LYS A 174 -0.16 -20.13 -2.21
CA LYS A 174 0.87 -21.10 -1.84
C LYS A 174 0.36 -22.53 -1.66
N LYS A 175 -0.94 -22.74 -1.75
CA LYS A 175 -1.59 -24.05 -1.75
C LYS A 175 -1.61 -24.64 -3.15
#